data_244f9cecfd40727bd412c4687347ee9c
#
_entry.id   244f9cecfd40727bd412c4687347ee9c
#
_cell.length_a   1.000
_cell.length_b   1.000
_cell.length_c   1.000
_cell.angle_alpha   90.00
_cell.angle_beta   90.00
_cell.angle_gamma   90.00
#
_symmetry.space_group_name_H-M   'P 1'
#
loop_
_entity.id
_entity.type
_entity.pdbx_description
1 polymer ?
#
loop_
_entity_poly.entity_id
_entity_poly.type
_entity_poly.pdbx_seq_one_letter_code
_entity_poly.pdbx_strand_id
1 'polypeptide(L)'
;LRDSMMVQRILVLDGSPAGESACGMAACVLAEGDKLSVLSAEVVAGKQAAESINLLVDTVLQKTGWGAETGIQPDLVAVVVGPGSFTGLRASCAVAAGFALGAGCPLVGVTRAEALAPALNAELQHHPELQGWLVVTPARRGRVFVEDAQHVRAVMIAHWQAPEGSWLVAGDTSEALSFSHALHSPLCMPTPEQIAGAALKRHMGKFPPRDPVPLYVDPPEAKLPADGLRAQPV
;
A
#
# COMPACT_ATOMS: atom_id res chain seq x y z
N LEU A 1 15.28 22.68 -18.95
CA LEU A 1 16.46 23.03 -18.14
C LEU A 1 16.04 23.60 -16.80
N ARG A 2 15.56 22.79 -15.88
CA ARG A 2 15.49 22.96 -14.42
C ARG A 2 15.29 21.58 -13.79
N ASP A 3 16.23 20.66 -14.00
CA ASP A 3 16.46 19.57 -13.06
C ASP A 3 17.25 20.15 -11.88
N SER A 4 16.63 21.01 -11.11
CA SER A 4 17.11 21.21 -9.74
C SER A 4 16.69 19.93 -8.99
N MET A 5 17.65 19.25 -8.40
CA MET A 5 17.42 18.20 -7.41
C MET A 5 16.57 18.79 -6.27
N MET A 6 15.25 18.80 -6.48
CA MET A 6 14.34 19.28 -5.44
C MET A 6 14.29 18.21 -4.38
N VAL A 7 14.72 18.57 -3.20
CA VAL A 7 14.46 17.78 -1.99
C VAL A 7 12.96 17.73 -1.80
N GLN A 8 12.39 16.54 -1.72
CA GLN A 8 10.97 16.34 -1.47
C GLN A 8 10.75 15.61 -0.15
N ARG A 9 9.88 16.16 0.65
CA ARG A 9 9.44 15.61 1.95
C ARG A 9 8.16 14.83 1.72
N ILE A 10 8.18 13.55 2.01
CA ILE A 10 7.08 12.65 1.73
C ILE A 10 6.57 12.06 3.04
N LEU A 11 5.30 12.30 3.34
CA LEU A 11 4.61 11.58 4.41
C LEU A 11 3.99 10.30 3.82
N VAL A 12 4.34 9.16 4.37
CA VAL A 12 3.89 7.84 3.91
C VAL A 12 2.97 7.21 4.94
N LEU A 13 1.82 6.66 4.48
CA LEU A 13 0.88 5.93 5.31
C LEU A 13 0.56 4.57 4.68
N ASP A 14 0.54 3.53 5.53
CA ASP A 14 0.09 2.19 5.15
C ASP A 14 -0.77 1.57 6.26
N GLY A 15 -2.04 1.32 5.98
CA GLY A 15 -2.97 0.55 6.81
C GLY A 15 -3.42 -0.73 6.11
N SER A 16 -2.74 -1.12 5.03
CA SER A 16 -3.15 -2.26 4.21
C SER A 16 -2.90 -3.64 4.81
N PRO A 17 -1.87 -3.88 5.66
CA PRO A 17 -1.62 -5.21 6.20
C PRO A 17 -2.84 -5.77 6.96
N ALA A 18 -3.10 -7.07 6.77
CA ALA A 18 -4.30 -7.74 7.27
C ALA A 18 -3.95 -9.08 7.91
N GLY A 19 -4.92 -9.70 8.60
CA GLY A 19 -4.71 -11.00 9.24
C GLY A 19 -3.75 -10.91 10.42
N GLU A 20 -2.81 -11.85 10.50
CA GLU A 20 -1.79 -11.90 11.55
C GLU A 20 -0.75 -10.79 11.39
N SER A 21 -0.51 -10.34 10.16
CA SER A 21 0.38 -9.22 9.83
C SER A 21 -0.28 -7.85 9.99
N ALA A 22 -1.53 -7.78 10.49
CA ALA A 22 -2.26 -6.51 10.61
C ALA A 22 -1.44 -5.46 11.37
N CYS A 23 -1.16 -4.36 10.71
CA CYS A 23 -0.46 -3.22 11.30
C CYS A 23 -0.88 -1.91 10.60
N GLY A 24 -0.59 -0.80 11.27
CA GLY A 24 -0.62 0.54 10.70
C GLY A 24 0.77 1.13 10.73
N MET A 25 1.17 1.85 9.71
CA MET A 25 2.47 2.49 9.59
C MET A 25 2.33 3.93 9.12
N ALA A 26 3.12 4.83 9.72
CA ALA A 26 3.39 6.15 9.19
C ALA A 26 4.90 6.38 9.14
N ALA A 27 5.38 7.10 8.13
CA ALA A 27 6.79 7.44 8.01
C ALA A 27 6.99 8.80 7.32
N CYS A 28 8.07 9.49 7.69
CA CYS A 28 8.59 10.65 6.99
C CYS A 28 9.81 10.23 6.17
N VAL A 29 9.72 10.39 4.86
CA VAL A 29 10.76 10.03 3.90
C VAL A 29 11.25 11.28 3.19
N LEU A 30 12.57 11.43 3.10
CA LEU A 30 13.23 12.47 2.34
C LEU A 30 13.73 11.91 1.01
N ALA A 31 13.37 12.58 -0.08
CA ALA A 31 13.87 12.28 -1.42
C ALA A 31 14.88 13.34 -1.85
N GLU A 32 16.09 12.91 -2.19
CA GLU A 32 17.18 13.75 -2.71
C GLU A 32 17.68 13.13 -4.01
N GLY A 33 17.15 13.56 -5.13
CA GLY A 33 17.33 12.90 -6.41
C GLY A 33 16.74 11.48 -6.37
N ASP A 34 17.56 10.49 -6.69
CA ASP A 34 17.15 9.07 -6.67
C ASP A 34 17.27 8.42 -5.28
N LYS A 35 17.85 9.12 -4.31
CA LYS A 35 18.02 8.60 -2.94
C LYS A 35 16.79 8.88 -2.10
N LEU A 36 16.24 7.83 -1.48
CA LEU A 36 15.17 7.89 -0.52
C LEU A 36 15.72 7.52 0.87
N SER A 37 15.41 8.31 1.87
CA SER A 37 15.89 8.09 3.24
C SER A 37 14.74 8.25 4.23
N VAL A 38 14.48 7.24 5.06
CA VAL A 38 13.52 7.34 6.15
C VAL A 38 14.11 8.19 7.27
N LEU A 39 13.46 9.28 7.62
CA LEU A 39 13.84 10.13 8.75
C LEU A 39 13.21 9.65 10.06
N SER A 40 11.97 9.17 9.99
CA SER A 40 11.23 8.59 11.10
C SER A 40 10.18 7.63 10.56
N ALA A 41 9.98 6.51 11.25
CA ALA A 41 8.89 5.57 10.96
C ALA A 41 8.34 5.00 12.26
N GLU A 42 7.02 4.86 12.32
CA GLU A 42 6.29 4.27 13.44
C GLU A 42 5.33 3.21 12.93
N VAL A 43 5.24 2.11 13.68
CA VAL A 43 4.37 0.98 13.35
C VAL A 43 3.61 0.55 14.61
N VAL A 44 2.31 0.30 14.44
CA VAL A 44 1.47 -0.31 15.48
C VAL A 44 0.84 -1.59 14.92
N ALA A 45 1.13 -2.72 15.56
CA ALA A 45 0.58 -4.02 15.19
C ALA A 45 -0.79 -4.29 15.83
N GLY A 46 -1.55 -5.18 15.20
CA GLY A 46 -2.78 -5.74 15.72
C GLY A 46 -4.04 -4.92 15.47
N LYS A 47 -5.08 -5.17 16.29
CA LYS A 47 -6.44 -4.65 16.07
C LYS A 47 -6.56 -3.13 16.20
N GLN A 48 -5.68 -2.50 16.96
CA GLN A 48 -5.67 -1.04 17.16
C GLN A 48 -4.97 -0.27 16.04
N ALA A 49 -4.37 -0.96 15.08
CA ALA A 49 -3.60 -0.36 14.00
C ALA A 49 -4.37 0.75 13.25
N ALA A 50 -5.65 0.48 12.91
CA ALA A 50 -6.47 1.44 12.18
C ALA A 50 -6.82 2.69 13.01
N GLU A 51 -7.05 2.52 14.32
CA GLU A 51 -7.40 3.62 15.24
C GLU A 51 -6.19 4.49 15.58
N SER A 52 -4.98 3.92 15.46
CA SER A 52 -3.73 4.57 15.83
C SER A 52 -3.09 5.39 14.71
N ILE A 53 -3.58 5.32 13.47
CA ILE A 53 -2.95 5.97 12.30
C ILE A 53 -2.73 7.47 12.54
N ASN A 54 -3.69 8.18 13.11
CA ASN A 54 -3.52 9.62 13.43
C ASN A 54 -2.36 9.86 14.39
N LEU A 55 -2.25 9.03 15.44
CA LEU A 55 -1.18 9.14 16.43
C LEU A 55 0.19 8.82 15.82
N LEU A 56 0.25 7.84 14.91
CA LEU A 56 1.49 7.51 14.20
C LEU A 56 1.95 8.69 13.34
N VAL A 57 1.03 9.33 12.60
CA VAL A 57 1.33 10.52 11.80
C VAL A 57 1.85 11.65 12.69
N ASP A 58 1.15 11.97 13.77
CA ASP A 58 1.58 13.01 14.72
C ASP A 58 2.98 12.72 15.26
N THR A 59 3.23 11.47 15.66
CA THR A 59 4.52 11.05 16.21
C THR A 59 5.68 11.21 15.23
N VAL A 60 5.51 10.77 13.96
CA VAL A 60 6.61 10.91 12.97
C VAL A 60 6.85 12.35 12.57
N LEU A 61 5.82 13.17 12.52
CA LEU A 61 5.94 14.59 12.23
C LEU A 61 6.65 15.33 13.36
N GLN A 62 6.30 15.06 14.63
CA GLN A 62 7.00 15.63 15.78
C GLN A 62 8.47 15.24 15.82
N LYS A 63 8.80 13.96 15.58
CA LYS A 63 10.18 13.46 15.58
C LYS A 63 11.04 14.09 14.47
N THR A 64 10.46 14.43 13.34
CA THR A 64 11.16 15.08 12.21
C THR A 64 11.14 16.60 12.28
N GLY A 65 10.33 17.17 13.17
CA GLY A 65 10.09 18.60 13.21
C GLY A 65 9.29 19.10 11.99
N TRP A 66 8.54 18.21 11.30
CA TRP A 66 7.64 18.64 10.23
C TRP A 66 6.28 19.00 10.80
N GLY A 67 5.79 20.19 10.47
CA GLY A 67 4.49 20.66 10.95
C GLY A 67 4.28 22.15 10.73
N ALA A 68 3.07 22.62 10.99
CA ALA A 68 2.70 24.02 10.82
C ALA A 68 3.51 24.97 11.71
N GLU A 69 3.88 24.53 12.92
CA GLU A 69 4.64 25.36 13.88
C GLU A 69 6.06 25.65 13.40
N THR A 70 6.68 24.69 12.70
CA THR A 70 8.04 24.85 12.15
C THR A 70 8.05 25.46 10.76
N GLY A 71 6.90 25.54 10.10
CA GLY A 71 6.78 25.93 8.70
C GLY A 71 7.34 24.89 7.71
N ILE A 72 7.80 23.73 8.20
CA ILE A 72 8.33 22.64 7.39
C ILE A 72 7.21 21.60 7.23
N GLN A 73 6.66 21.46 6.02
CA GLN A 73 5.58 20.52 5.75
C GLN A 73 5.99 19.50 4.69
N PRO A 74 5.33 18.33 4.64
CA PRO A 74 5.44 17.42 3.52
C PRO A 74 5.06 18.09 2.20
N ASP A 75 5.83 17.80 1.16
CA ASP A 75 5.57 18.24 -0.21
C ASP A 75 4.62 17.26 -0.94
N LEU A 76 4.49 16.03 -0.41
CA LEU A 76 3.68 14.95 -0.95
C LEU A 76 3.20 14.04 0.18
N VAL A 77 1.94 13.60 0.10
CA VAL A 77 1.44 12.48 0.92
C VAL A 77 1.28 11.25 0.03
N ALA A 78 1.85 10.14 0.46
CA ALA A 78 1.75 8.84 -0.18
C ALA A 78 0.92 7.89 0.70
N VAL A 79 -0.08 7.23 0.14
CA VAL A 79 -0.90 6.26 0.88
C VAL A 79 -1.04 4.96 0.11
N VAL A 80 -0.87 3.83 0.81
CA VAL A 80 -1.19 2.52 0.25
C VAL A 80 -2.70 2.37 0.18
N VAL A 81 -3.23 2.21 -1.03
CA VAL A 81 -4.68 2.07 -1.28
C VAL A 81 -5.16 0.62 -1.27
N GLY A 82 -4.26 -0.34 -1.15
CA GLY A 82 -4.58 -1.77 -1.08
C GLY A 82 -3.82 -2.61 -2.11
N PRO A 83 -4.26 -3.87 -2.26
CA PRO A 83 -5.32 -4.55 -1.51
C PRO A 83 -4.94 -4.82 -0.06
N GLY A 84 -5.93 -5.13 0.81
CA GLY A 84 -5.65 -5.45 2.20
C GLY A 84 -6.81 -5.23 3.17
N SER A 85 -6.48 -4.83 4.40
CA SER A 85 -7.42 -4.59 5.49
C SER A 85 -8.43 -3.51 5.15
N PHE A 86 -9.71 -3.88 5.10
CA PHE A 86 -10.80 -2.95 4.79
C PHE A 86 -10.86 -1.73 5.75
N THR A 87 -10.73 -1.98 7.05
CA THR A 87 -10.76 -0.92 8.06
C THR A 87 -9.49 -0.09 8.02
N GLY A 88 -8.33 -0.75 7.91
CA GLY A 88 -7.04 -0.08 7.88
C GLY A 88 -6.88 0.82 6.65
N LEU A 89 -7.28 0.35 5.47
CA LEU A 89 -7.25 1.15 4.23
C LEU A 89 -8.14 2.40 4.33
N ARG A 90 -9.34 2.27 4.89
CA ARG A 90 -10.23 3.43 5.08
C ARG A 90 -9.63 4.43 6.05
N ALA A 91 -9.08 3.97 7.16
CA ALA A 91 -8.46 4.83 8.15
C ALA A 91 -7.25 5.57 7.56
N SER A 92 -6.30 4.85 6.94
CA SER A 92 -5.11 5.46 6.37
C SER A 92 -5.41 6.41 5.21
N CYS A 93 -6.33 6.06 4.31
CA CYS A 93 -6.73 6.95 3.21
C CYS A 93 -7.45 8.21 3.72
N ALA A 94 -8.32 8.09 4.73
CA ALA A 94 -9.02 9.24 5.31
C ALA A 94 -8.04 10.20 6.03
N VAL A 95 -7.11 9.65 6.82
CA VAL A 95 -6.07 10.45 7.49
C VAL A 95 -5.16 11.12 6.47
N ALA A 96 -4.70 10.37 5.44
CA ALA A 96 -3.87 10.92 4.38
C ALA A 96 -4.57 12.07 3.63
N ALA A 97 -5.87 11.91 3.32
CA ALA A 97 -6.66 12.93 2.64
C ALA A 97 -6.84 14.19 3.52
N GLY A 98 -7.17 14.02 4.79
CA GLY A 98 -7.30 15.14 5.74
C GLY A 98 -5.99 15.89 5.91
N PHE A 99 -4.87 15.15 6.06
CA PHE A 99 -3.55 15.77 6.20
C PHE A 99 -3.12 16.51 4.94
N ALA A 100 -3.24 15.89 3.76
CA ALA A 100 -2.88 16.51 2.49
C ALA A 100 -3.68 17.80 2.22
N LEU A 101 -4.98 17.77 2.55
CA LEU A 101 -5.84 18.96 2.45
C LEU A 101 -5.38 20.07 3.40
N GLY A 102 -5.07 19.74 4.64
CA GLY A 102 -4.61 20.71 5.64
C GLY A 102 -3.23 21.29 5.32
N ALA A 103 -2.32 20.48 4.78
CA ALA A 103 -0.98 20.88 4.37
C ALA A 103 -0.94 21.56 2.98
N GLY A 104 -2.02 21.48 2.20
CA GLY A 104 -2.07 22.03 0.84
C GLY A 104 -1.14 21.32 -0.15
N CYS A 105 -0.85 20.03 0.07
CA CYS A 105 0.06 19.25 -0.76
C CYS A 105 -0.67 18.12 -1.51
N PRO A 106 -0.08 17.60 -2.62
CA PRO A 106 -0.64 16.48 -3.34
C PRO A 106 -0.77 15.21 -2.49
N LEU A 107 -1.82 14.42 -2.78
CA LEU A 107 -2.03 13.09 -2.24
C LEU A 107 -1.96 12.06 -3.36
N VAL A 108 -1.18 10.99 -3.18
CA VAL A 108 -0.97 9.95 -4.17
C VAL A 108 -1.22 8.57 -3.58
N GLY A 109 -2.12 7.80 -4.23
CA GLY A 109 -2.38 6.40 -3.91
C GLY A 109 -1.45 5.46 -4.65
N VAL A 110 -0.95 4.42 -3.97
CA VAL A 110 -0.16 3.33 -4.59
C VAL A 110 -0.67 1.98 -4.11
N THR A 111 -0.52 0.91 -4.93
CA THR A 111 -0.79 -0.45 -4.44
C THR A 111 0.45 -1.05 -3.80
N ARG A 112 0.26 -2.15 -3.06
CA ARG A 112 1.38 -2.90 -2.48
C ARG A 112 2.31 -3.42 -3.56
N ALA A 113 1.75 -3.99 -4.61
CA ALA A 113 2.53 -4.51 -5.73
C ALA A 113 3.30 -3.42 -6.49
N GLU A 114 2.69 -2.26 -6.70
CA GLU A 114 3.38 -1.12 -7.33
C GLU A 114 4.60 -0.65 -6.51
N ALA A 115 4.50 -0.68 -5.19
CA ALA A 115 5.61 -0.34 -4.31
C ALA A 115 6.72 -1.42 -4.33
N LEU A 116 6.36 -2.70 -4.39
CA LEU A 116 7.30 -3.83 -4.45
C LEU A 116 7.89 -4.06 -5.85
N ALA A 117 7.20 -3.64 -6.91
CA ALA A 117 7.56 -3.93 -8.30
C ALA A 117 9.02 -3.64 -8.68
N PRO A 118 9.67 -2.53 -8.24
CA PRO A 118 11.07 -2.29 -8.57
C PRO A 118 12.00 -3.37 -8.04
N ALA A 119 11.79 -3.84 -6.81
CA ALA A 119 12.59 -4.89 -6.19
C ALA A 119 12.31 -6.26 -6.83
N LEU A 120 11.03 -6.59 -7.09
CA LEU A 120 10.64 -7.82 -7.77
C LEU A 120 11.18 -7.88 -9.19
N ASN A 121 11.15 -6.77 -9.93
CA ASN A 121 11.72 -6.70 -11.28
C ASN A 121 13.25 -6.86 -11.26
N ALA A 122 13.93 -6.34 -10.23
CA ALA A 122 15.37 -6.55 -10.08
C ALA A 122 15.69 -8.02 -9.78
N GLU A 123 14.90 -8.69 -8.96
CA GLU A 123 15.03 -10.12 -8.68
C GLU A 123 14.78 -10.96 -9.94
N LEU A 124 13.77 -10.63 -10.76
CA LEU A 124 13.49 -11.31 -12.02
C LEU A 124 14.65 -11.24 -13.02
N GLN A 125 15.48 -10.18 -13.00
CA GLN A 125 16.63 -10.08 -13.90
C GLN A 125 17.66 -11.20 -13.68
N HIS A 126 17.67 -11.79 -12.48
CA HIS A 126 18.53 -12.92 -12.14
C HIS A 126 17.91 -14.28 -12.43
N HIS A 127 16.65 -14.32 -12.86
CA HIS A 127 15.83 -15.50 -13.07
C HIS A 127 15.09 -15.45 -14.41
N PRO A 128 15.79 -15.56 -15.55
CA PRO A 128 15.20 -15.42 -16.88
C PRO A 128 14.17 -16.52 -17.23
N GLU A 129 14.16 -17.61 -16.48
CA GLU A 129 13.17 -18.68 -16.59
C GLU A 129 11.80 -18.31 -16.03
N LEU A 130 11.69 -17.26 -15.21
CA LEU A 130 10.44 -16.81 -14.61
C LEU A 130 9.70 -15.87 -15.57
N GLN A 131 8.40 -16.08 -15.70
CA GLN A 131 7.53 -15.29 -16.60
C GLN A 131 7.14 -13.92 -16.05
N GLY A 132 7.22 -13.77 -14.72
CA GLY A 132 6.83 -12.56 -14.03
C GLY A 132 6.73 -12.78 -12.53
N TRP A 133 6.13 -11.82 -11.83
CA TRP A 133 5.91 -11.91 -10.40
C TRP A 133 4.43 -11.80 -10.03
N LEU A 134 4.09 -12.39 -8.91
CA LEU A 134 2.78 -12.30 -8.24
C LEU A 134 2.99 -11.88 -6.79
N VAL A 135 2.19 -10.92 -6.31
CA VAL A 135 2.13 -10.54 -4.90
C VAL A 135 0.84 -11.09 -4.30
N VAL A 136 0.96 -11.94 -3.29
CA VAL A 136 -0.16 -12.60 -2.63
C VAL A 136 -0.35 -12.02 -1.23
N THR A 137 -1.53 -11.46 -0.97
CA THR A 137 -1.85 -10.81 0.30
C THR A 137 -3.12 -11.40 0.92
N PRO A 138 -3.25 -11.41 2.26
CA PRO A 138 -4.39 -12.03 2.90
C PRO A 138 -5.69 -11.29 2.60
N ALA A 139 -6.74 -12.05 2.34
CA ALA A 139 -8.12 -11.60 2.29
C ALA A 139 -8.95 -12.38 3.30
N ARG A 140 -10.23 -12.06 3.44
CA ARG A 140 -11.12 -12.74 4.40
C ARG A 140 -11.66 -14.05 3.83
N ARG A 141 -12.07 -14.98 4.73
CA ARG A 141 -12.89 -16.17 4.40
C ARG A 141 -12.24 -17.11 3.38
N GLY A 142 -10.99 -17.49 3.60
CA GLY A 142 -10.28 -18.45 2.74
C GLY A 142 -9.96 -17.91 1.36
N ARG A 143 -9.90 -16.57 1.22
CA ARG A 143 -9.45 -15.87 0.01
C ARG A 143 -8.11 -15.22 0.22
N VAL A 144 -7.46 -14.91 -0.87
CA VAL A 144 -6.29 -14.05 -0.95
C VAL A 144 -6.48 -13.06 -2.09
N PHE A 145 -5.81 -11.93 -2.03
CA PHE A 145 -5.62 -11.06 -3.18
C PHE A 145 -4.35 -11.45 -3.89
N VAL A 146 -4.42 -11.49 -5.21
CA VAL A 146 -3.27 -11.75 -6.09
C VAL A 146 -3.13 -10.54 -7.00
N GLU A 147 -1.98 -9.89 -6.95
CA GLU A 147 -1.59 -8.80 -7.83
C GLU A 147 -0.47 -9.23 -8.77
N ASP A 148 -0.56 -8.85 -10.02
CA ASP A 148 0.54 -8.85 -10.99
C ASP A 148 0.83 -7.40 -11.44
N ALA A 149 1.66 -7.24 -12.47
CA ALA A 149 2.04 -5.92 -12.97
C ALA A 149 0.85 -5.08 -13.51
N GLN A 150 -0.28 -5.71 -13.82
CA GLN A 150 -1.41 -5.08 -14.50
C GLN A 150 -2.73 -5.20 -13.75
N HIS A 151 -2.92 -6.28 -12.99
CA HIS A 151 -4.21 -6.65 -12.43
C HIS A 151 -4.12 -6.99 -10.96
N VAL A 152 -5.24 -6.79 -10.28
CA VAL A 152 -5.49 -7.31 -8.93
C VAL A 152 -6.80 -8.07 -8.92
N ARG A 153 -6.82 -9.23 -8.28
CA ARG A 153 -8.00 -10.08 -8.17
C ARG A 153 -8.08 -10.76 -6.81
N ALA A 154 -9.29 -11.00 -6.33
CA ALA A 154 -9.53 -11.84 -5.18
C ALA A 154 -9.77 -13.27 -5.65
N VAL A 155 -9.11 -14.24 -5.02
CA VAL A 155 -9.24 -15.65 -5.37
C VAL A 155 -9.54 -16.48 -4.13
N MET A 156 -10.41 -17.49 -4.28
CA MET A 156 -10.61 -18.52 -3.26
C MET A 156 -9.44 -19.48 -3.29
N ILE A 157 -8.77 -19.69 -2.16
CA ILE A 157 -7.63 -20.61 -2.06
C ILE A 157 -8.03 -22.01 -2.52
N ALA A 158 -9.23 -22.48 -2.12
CA ALA A 158 -9.75 -23.81 -2.50
C ALA A 158 -10.02 -23.98 -4.01
N HIS A 159 -10.15 -22.88 -4.77
CA HIS A 159 -10.41 -22.90 -6.20
C HIS A 159 -9.25 -22.32 -7.01
N TRP A 160 -8.08 -22.18 -6.36
CA TRP A 160 -6.92 -21.63 -7.04
C TRP A 160 -6.43 -22.54 -8.16
N GLN A 161 -6.24 -21.93 -9.29
CA GLN A 161 -5.56 -22.52 -10.44
C GLN A 161 -4.35 -21.65 -10.76
N ALA A 162 -3.18 -22.21 -10.56
CA ALA A 162 -1.94 -21.52 -10.86
C ALA A 162 -1.87 -21.18 -12.35
N PRO A 163 -1.39 -20.01 -12.74
CA PRO A 163 -1.06 -19.74 -14.12
C PRO A 163 0.05 -20.70 -14.59
N GLU A 164 0.04 -21.03 -15.87
CA GLU A 164 1.10 -21.85 -16.46
C GLU A 164 2.46 -21.18 -16.33
N GLY A 165 3.51 -22.00 -16.30
CA GLY A 165 4.91 -21.55 -16.24
C GLY A 165 5.46 -21.38 -14.84
N SER A 166 6.60 -20.69 -14.75
CA SER A 166 7.34 -20.45 -13.51
C SER A 166 7.20 -18.99 -13.08
N TRP A 167 6.96 -18.76 -11.79
CA TRP A 167 6.64 -17.45 -11.26
C TRP A 167 7.46 -17.09 -10.03
N LEU A 168 7.81 -15.80 -9.91
CA LEU A 168 8.30 -15.23 -8.66
C LEU A 168 7.08 -14.86 -7.79
N VAL A 169 6.98 -15.44 -6.60
CA VAL A 169 5.83 -15.24 -5.72
C VAL A 169 6.28 -14.53 -4.45
N ALA A 170 5.66 -13.41 -4.16
CA ALA A 170 5.95 -12.52 -3.03
C ALA A 170 4.69 -12.27 -2.20
N GLY A 171 4.83 -11.55 -1.08
CA GLY A 171 3.73 -11.16 -0.21
C GLY A 171 3.62 -12.03 1.04
N ASP A 172 2.88 -11.52 2.01
CA ASP A 172 2.78 -12.10 3.37
C ASP A 172 1.94 -13.39 3.47
N THR A 173 1.32 -13.82 2.37
CA THR A 173 0.62 -15.11 2.25
C THR A 173 1.00 -15.87 0.97
N SER A 174 2.22 -15.67 0.49
CA SER A 174 2.71 -16.32 -0.74
C SER A 174 2.62 -17.85 -0.71
N GLU A 175 2.79 -18.46 0.47
CA GLU A 175 2.70 -19.92 0.68
C GLU A 175 1.27 -20.46 0.70
N ALA A 176 0.25 -19.59 0.76
CA ALA A 176 -1.15 -20.03 0.77
C ALA A 176 -1.63 -20.60 -0.57
N LEU A 177 -0.90 -20.33 -1.65
CA LEU A 177 -1.24 -20.78 -3.00
C LEU A 177 -0.20 -21.79 -3.51
N SER A 178 -0.68 -22.86 -4.13
CA SER A 178 0.19 -23.87 -4.77
C SER A 178 0.49 -23.48 -6.21
N PHE A 179 1.72 -23.62 -6.63
CA PHE A 179 2.20 -23.40 -7.99
C PHE A 179 2.93 -24.64 -8.49
N SER A 180 2.92 -24.89 -9.79
CA SER A 180 3.72 -25.97 -10.39
C SER A 180 5.21 -25.71 -10.25
N HIS A 181 5.60 -24.45 -10.49
CA HIS A 181 6.96 -23.96 -10.33
C HIS A 181 6.91 -22.53 -9.81
N ALA A 182 7.44 -22.30 -8.60
CA ALA A 182 7.54 -20.97 -8.01
C ALA A 182 8.89 -20.78 -7.31
N LEU A 183 9.45 -19.59 -7.48
CA LEU A 183 10.48 -19.05 -6.62
C LEU A 183 9.80 -18.11 -5.63
N HIS A 184 9.99 -18.34 -4.33
CA HIS A 184 9.43 -17.48 -3.31
C HIS A 184 10.40 -16.36 -2.96
N SER A 185 9.96 -15.11 -3.15
CA SER A 185 10.70 -13.92 -2.74
C SER A 185 10.48 -13.66 -1.24
N PRO A 186 11.51 -13.19 -0.50
CA PRO A 186 11.35 -12.77 0.89
C PRO A 186 10.59 -11.44 1.04
N LEU A 187 10.25 -10.78 -0.05
CA LEU A 187 9.53 -9.51 -0.04
C LEU A 187 8.06 -9.72 0.35
N CYS A 188 7.72 -9.33 1.57
CA CYS A 188 6.36 -9.49 2.11
C CYS A 188 5.56 -8.19 2.05
N MET A 189 6.10 -7.13 2.64
CA MET A 189 5.47 -5.81 2.72
C MET A 189 6.42 -4.75 2.18
N PRO A 190 5.88 -3.71 1.51
CA PRO A 190 6.73 -2.63 1.03
C PRO A 190 7.28 -1.80 2.18
N THR A 191 8.51 -1.34 2.04
CA THR A 191 9.12 -0.37 2.95
C THR A 191 8.60 1.05 2.69
N PRO A 192 8.76 1.98 3.65
CA PRO A 192 8.40 3.38 3.43
C PRO A 192 9.06 3.99 2.18
N GLU A 193 10.32 3.66 1.91
CA GLU A 193 11.03 4.12 0.71
C GLU A 193 10.41 3.57 -0.58
N GLN A 194 10.01 2.31 -0.58
CA GLN A 194 9.36 1.69 -1.75
C GLN A 194 8.01 2.34 -2.03
N ILE A 195 7.22 2.64 -1.00
CA ILE A 195 5.94 3.35 -1.13
C ILE A 195 6.19 4.78 -1.64
N ALA A 196 7.12 5.51 -1.03
CA ALA A 196 7.49 6.86 -1.45
C ALA A 196 7.99 6.88 -2.90
N GLY A 197 8.84 5.93 -3.29
CA GLY A 197 9.36 5.83 -4.66
C GLY A 197 8.27 5.56 -5.70
N ALA A 198 7.30 4.70 -5.40
CA ALA A 198 6.16 4.46 -6.28
C ALA A 198 5.26 5.69 -6.39
N ALA A 199 5.02 6.38 -5.27
CA ALA A 199 4.23 7.62 -5.24
C ALA A 199 4.89 8.75 -6.04
N LEU A 200 6.20 8.93 -5.91
CA LEU A 200 6.96 9.89 -6.72
C LEU A 200 6.86 9.60 -8.22
N LYS A 201 7.01 8.34 -8.63
CA LYS A 201 6.86 7.95 -10.03
C LYS A 201 5.47 8.30 -10.57
N ARG A 202 4.42 8.07 -9.77
CA ARG A 202 3.05 8.46 -10.16
C ARG A 202 2.87 9.98 -10.19
N HIS A 203 3.37 10.68 -9.19
CA HIS A 203 3.32 12.15 -9.15
C HIS A 203 4.02 12.78 -10.35
N MET A 204 5.11 12.18 -10.82
CA MET A 204 5.83 12.60 -12.03
C MET A 204 5.17 12.13 -13.34
N GLY A 205 4.00 11.47 -13.30
CA GLY A 205 3.31 10.96 -14.50
C GLY A 205 3.92 9.71 -15.12
N LYS A 206 4.85 9.03 -14.43
CA LYS A 206 5.45 7.76 -14.90
C LYS A 206 4.53 6.55 -14.70
N PHE A 207 3.51 6.69 -13.85
CA PHE A 207 2.43 5.73 -13.66
C PHE A 207 1.10 6.40 -14.00
N PRO A 208 0.07 5.63 -14.44
CA PRO A 208 -1.26 6.16 -14.65
C PRO A 208 -1.82 6.81 -13.38
N PRO A 209 -2.65 7.87 -13.49
CA PRO A 209 -3.34 8.44 -12.34
C PRO A 209 -4.12 7.36 -11.58
N ARG A 210 -4.14 7.48 -10.25
CA ARG A 210 -4.92 6.61 -9.36
C ARG A 210 -5.54 7.46 -8.26
N ASP A 211 -6.84 7.32 -8.07
CA ASP A 211 -7.52 7.95 -6.96
C ASP A 211 -6.99 7.42 -5.62
N PRO A 212 -6.68 8.29 -4.66
CA PRO A 212 -6.15 7.89 -3.36
C PRO A 212 -7.28 7.42 -2.42
N VAL A 213 -8.09 6.49 -2.90
CA VAL A 213 -9.21 5.87 -2.17
C VAL A 213 -8.97 4.37 -2.04
N PRO A 214 -9.55 3.70 -1.02
CA PRO A 214 -9.39 2.26 -0.86
C PRO A 214 -9.75 1.47 -2.11
N LEU A 215 -8.87 0.59 -2.53
CA LEU A 215 -9.08 -0.32 -3.66
C LEU A 215 -9.95 -1.49 -3.22
N TYR A 216 -11.22 -1.46 -3.62
CA TYR A 216 -12.14 -2.55 -3.39
C TYR A 216 -12.07 -3.56 -4.52
N VAL A 217 -11.35 -4.66 -4.29
CA VAL A 217 -11.20 -5.76 -5.26
C VAL A 217 -12.42 -6.67 -5.24
N ASP A 218 -12.99 -6.90 -4.04
CA ASP A 218 -14.22 -7.63 -3.86
C ASP A 218 -15.43 -6.69 -3.81
N PRO A 219 -16.58 -7.08 -4.38
CA PRO A 219 -17.81 -6.33 -4.16
C PRO A 219 -18.18 -6.33 -2.67
N PRO A 220 -18.84 -5.28 -2.17
CA PRO A 220 -19.27 -5.24 -0.79
C PRO A 220 -20.22 -6.40 -0.49
N GLU A 221 -19.92 -7.18 0.54
CA GLU A 221 -20.74 -8.32 1.00
C GLU A 221 -21.97 -7.88 1.86
N ALA A 222 -22.46 -6.68 1.67
CA ALA A 222 -23.66 -6.22 2.36
C ALA A 222 -24.85 -7.06 1.89
N LYS A 223 -25.29 -8.01 2.73
CA LYS A 223 -26.56 -8.69 2.53
C LYS A 223 -27.68 -7.73 2.95
N LEU A 224 -28.62 -7.52 2.06
CA LEU A 224 -29.89 -6.89 2.46
C LEU A 224 -30.51 -7.74 3.58
N PRO A 225 -31.05 -7.13 4.66
CA PRO A 225 -31.84 -7.85 5.63
C PRO A 225 -32.95 -8.66 4.92
N ALA A 226 -33.28 -9.84 5.46
CA ALA A 226 -34.30 -10.70 4.88
C ALA A 226 -35.65 -9.98 4.70
N ASP A 227 -35.92 -9.02 5.56
CA ASP A 227 -37.15 -8.20 5.58
C ASP A 227 -37.02 -6.87 4.81
N GLY A 228 -35.97 -6.69 4.00
CA GLY A 228 -35.68 -5.44 3.30
C GLY A 228 -35.08 -4.34 4.18
N LEU A 229 -34.85 -3.16 3.59
CA LEU A 229 -34.41 -1.97 4.32
C LEU A 229 -35.57 -1.44 5.15
N ARG A 230 -35.29 -1.02 6.40
CA ARG A 230 -36.29 -0.27 7.20
C ARG A 230 -36.77 0.95 6.42
N ALA A 231 -38.07 1.19 6.44
CA ALA A 231 -38.63 2.43 5.90
C ALA A 231 -37.94 3.63 6.57
N GLN A 232 -37.65 4.66 5.75
CA GLN A 232 -37.09 5.90 6.31
C GLN A 232 -38.09 6.45 7.35
N PRO A 233 -37.61 6.91 8.50
CA PRO A 233 -38.46 7.64 9.43
C PRO A 233 -39.01 8.89 8.73
N VAL A 234 -40.31 9.09 8.81
CA VAL A 234 -41.02 10.27 8.30
C VAL A 234 -40.71 11.47 9.16
#